data_99345fd49634160b8ec3f65fd318c00d
#
_entry.id   99345fd49634160b8ec3f65fd318c00d
#
_cell.length_a   1.000
_cell.length_b   1.000
_cell.length_c   1.000
_cell.angle_alpha   90.00
_cell.angle_beta   90.00
_cell.angle_gamma   90.00
#
_symmetry.space_group_name_H-M   'P 1'
#
loop_
_entity.id
_entity.type
_entity.pdbx_description
1 polymer ?
#
loop_
_entity_poly.entity_id
_entity_poly.type
_entity_poly.pdbx_seq_one_letter_code
_entity_poly.pdbx_strand_id
1 'polypeptide(L)'
;MKKLLSVLLTLAALSAALCVTAAAAPADQLPPVRVWGKVSPWEGDGLFLKNDDKDDYLNEAVVHVGDAPVVDAATGLPLDLASVKEGDVLYAWIGPAATMSLPPQVFAKVVVGNVPADAKAPEYYELTSGGWKDPAGGDEIVFSYRDADGNSQDLSVPLDAEVTPWLTRQIIRLDDIRPGSQILVWKDAKDAVTKVLVFPYAYQGFAAWSTTAMGVVNGEAVQTPGKVLPGEGNEKTYLLPIRAMAEAAGYEVRWDKDLGAVVSLGGETVFSAKPGAEVIQTPDGEAGVLSPCVLENGVTYLPAKDLCRALNLFFVPDAE
;
A
#
# COMPACT_ATOMS: atom_id res chain seq x y z
N MET A 1 10.10 33.62 51.06
CA MET A 1 10.63 32.24 50.84
C MET A 1 9.58 31.24 50.36
N LYS A 2 8.35 31.20 50.92
CA LYS A 2 7.32 30.23 50.46
C LYS A 2 6.81 30.42 49.00
N LYS A 3 6.82 31.62 48.46
CA LYS A 3 6.40 31.89 47.06
C LYS A 3 7.45 31.53 46.01
N LEU A 4 8.74 31.57 46.36
CA LEU A 4 9.85 31.13 45.48
C LEU A 4 9.90 29.62 45.35
N LEU A 5 9.55 28.90 46.41
CA LEU A 5 9.53 27.42 46.38
C LEU A 5 8.40 26.88 45.51
N SER A 6 7.24 27.57 45.47
CA SER A 6 6.09 27.21 44.64
C SER A 6 6.36 27.38 43.14
N VAL A 7 7.10 28.40 42.75
CA VAL A 7 7.47 28.64 41.32
C VAL A 7 8.51 27.65 40.84
N LEU A 8 9.45 27.23 41.69
CA LEU A 8 10.43 26.21 41.36
C LEU A 8 9.80 24.83 41.20
N LEU A 9 8.80 24.46 42.00
CA LEU A 9 8.09 23.18 41.87
C LEU A 9 7.22 23.14 40.61
N THR A 10 6.61 24.25 40.20
CA THR A 10 5.82 24.31 38.95
C THR A 10 6.70 24.26 37.69
N LEU A 11 7.91 24.86 37.72
CA LEU A 11 8.84 24.75 36.61
C LEU A 11 9.41 23.30 36.47
N ALA A 12 9.67 22.63 37.60
CA ALA A 12 10.13 21.24 37.58
C ALA A 12 9.05 20.25 37.11
N ALA A 13 7.77 20.53 37.39
CA ALA A 13 6.66 19.72 36.91
C ALA A 13 6.38 19.95 35.40
N LEU A 14 6.64 21.14 34.86
CA LEU A 14 6.47 21.44 33.45
C LEU A 14 7.60 20.86 32.58
N SER A 15 8.81 20.71 33.13
CA SER A 15 9.93 20.08 32.40
C SER A 15 9.87 18.55 32.35
N ALA A 16 9.12 17.90 33.27
CA ALA A 16 8.93 16.45 33.26
C ALA A 16 7.82 15.99 32.27
N ALA A 17 6.97 16.92 31.79
CA ALA A 17 5.88 16.58 30.86
C ALA A 17 6.28 16.64 29.37
N LEU A 18 7.54 16.97 29.06
CA LEU A 18 8.04 17.09 27.68
C LEU A 18 9.01 15.97 27.25
N CYS A 19 9.13 14.92 28.03
CA CYS A 19 9.69 13.67 27.52
C CYS A 19 8.57 12.92 26.76
N VAL A 20 8.21 13.39 25.58
CA VAL A 20 7.60 12.54 24.57
C VAL A 20 8.67 11.54 24.22
N THR A 21 8.61 10.35 24.80
CA THR A 21 9.31 9.19 24.27
C THR A 21 8.73 8.98 22.89
N ALA A 22 9.43 9.41 21.85
CA ALA A 22 9.17 8.92 20.52
C ALA A 22 9.33 7.40 20.60
N ALA A 23 8.21 6.69 20.73
CA ALA A 23 8.23 5.24 20.57
C ALA A 23 8.72 5.03 19.14
N ALA A 24 9.86 4.36 19.00
CA ALA A 24 10.32 3.94 17.68
C ALA A 24 9.18 3.10 17.06
N ALA A 25 8.78 3.44 15.82
CA ALA A 25 7.81 2.65 15.08
C ALA A 25 8.29 1.18 15.06
N PRO A 26 7.39 0.19 15.15
CA PRO A 26 7.76 -1.19 14.92
C PRO A 26 8.57 -1.33 13.65
N ALA A 27 9.59 -2.20 13.63
CA ALA A 27 10.49 -2.37 12.48
C ALA A 27 9.74 -2.67 11.17
N ASP A 28 8.58 -3.31 11.25
CA ASP A 28 7.71 -3.66 10.11
C ASP A 28 6.97 -2.46 9.51
N GLN A 29 6.99 -1.29 10.18
CA GLN A 29 6.36 -0.05 9.73
C GLN A 29 7.34 0.97 9.17
N LEU A 30 8.64 0.66 9.22
CA LEU A 30 9.64 1.53 8.62
C LEU A 30 9.66 1.35 7.10
N PRO A 31 9.75 2.46 6.34
CA PRO A 31 9.75 2.39 4.88
C PRO A 31 10.99 1.66 4.36
N PRO A 32 10.91 1.10 3.14
CA PRO A 32 12.04 0.52 2.47
C PRO A 32 13.15 1.54 2.22
N VAL A 33 14.38 1.12 2.40
CA VAL A 33 15.57 1.93 2.13
C VAL A 33 16.15 1.53 0.78
N ARG A 34 16.54 2.51 -0.04
CA ARG A 34 17.20 2.26 -1.32
C ARG A 34 18.71 2.13 -1.12
N VAL A 35 19.25 1.00 -1.57
CA VAL A 35 20.69 0.74 -1.74
C VAL A 35 20.99 0.69 -3.23
N TRP A 36 22.10 1.25 -3.65
CA TRP A 36 22.49 1.22 -5.07
C TRP A 36 24.00 1.18 -5.20
N GLY A 37 24.47 0.72 -6.33
CA GLY A 37 25.90 0.73 -6.60
C GLY A 37 26.30 -0.16 -7.77
N LYS A 38 27.59 -0.16 -8.07
CA LYS A 38 28.19 -1.09 -9.02
C LYS A 38 28.40 -2.44 -8.36
N VAL A 39 28.03 -3.49 -9.08
CA VAL A 39 28.34 -4.86 -8.67
C VAL A 39 29.85 -5.02 -8.60
N SER A 40 30.32 -5.47 -7.47
CA SER A 40 31.74 -5.68 -7.15
C SER A 40 32.00 -7.14 -6.77
N PRO A 41 33.24 -7.65 -6.97
CA PRO A 41 33.57 -9.03 -6.61
C PRO A 41 33.30 -9.31 -5.13
N TRP A 42 32.69 -10.47 -4.85
CA TRP A 42 32.35 -10.95 -3.53
C TRP A 42 32.48 -12.48 -3.46
N GLU A 43 33.13 -13.00 -2.41
CA GLU A 43 33.35 -14.46 -2.28
C GLU A 43 32.22 -15.19 -1.54
N GLY A 44 31.19 -14.46 -1.05
CA GLY A 44 30.04 -15.02 -0.35
C GLY A 44 28.75 -14.97 -1.19
N ASP A 45 27.66 -15.41 -0.56
CA ASP A 45 26.32 -15.29 -1.16
C ASP A 45 25.88 -13.82 -1.16
N GLY A 46 25.20 -13.39 -2.24
CA GLY A 46 24.65 -12.06 -2.40
C GLY A 46 25.38 -11.20 -3.43
N LEU A 47 24.85 -10.00 -3.64
CA LEU A 47 25.38 -8.99 -4.55
C LEU A 47 26.12 -7.93 -3.74
N PHE A 48 27.40 -7.77 -3.95
CA PHE A 48 28.16 -6.71 -3.30
C PHE A 48 28.07 -5.44 -4.14
N LEU A 49 27.33 -4.46 -3.63
CA LEU A 49 27.12 -3.17 -4.29
C LEU A 49 28.00 -2.11 -3.67
N LYS A 50 28.63 -1.29 -4.52
CA LYS A 50 29.45 -0.15 -4.11
C LYS A 50 29.06 1.11 -4.90
N ASN A 51 28.87 2.22 -4.20
CA ASN A 51 28.76 3.54 -4.78
C ASN A 51 29.78 4.52 -4.20
N ASP A 52 29.94 5.67 -4.84
CA ASP A 52 30.93 6.68 -4.46
C ASP A 52 30.37 7.73 -3.48
N ASP A 53 29.12 7.59 -3.03
CA ASP A 53 28.48 8.51 -2.10
C ASP A 53 28.92 8.22 -0.68
N LYS A 54 29.82 9.08 -0.16
CA LYS A 54 30.39 8.92 1.19
C LYS A 54 29.42 9.27 2.32
N ASP A 55 28.35 9.96 1.99
CA ASP A 55 27.31 10.34 2.95
C ASP A 55 26.25 9.22 3.07
N ASP A 56 26.23 8.26 2.14
CA ASP A 56 25.42 7.06 2.23
C ASP A 56 26.09 6.01 3.12
N TYR A 57 25.50 5.70 4.25
CA TYR A 57 26.02 4.67 5.19
C TYR A 57 25.94 3.24 4.62
N LEU A 58 25.21 3.02 3.55
CA LEU A 58 25.13 1.77 2.77
C LEU A 58 25.85 1.86 1.42
N ASN A 59 26.82 2.77 1.29
CA ASN A 59 27.61 2.93 0.07
C ASN A 59 28.42 1.66 -0.28
N GLU A 60 28.63 0.77 0.67
CA GLU A 60 29.12 -0.59 0.48
C GLU A 60 28.18 -1.54 1.23
N ALA A 61 27.45 -2.40 0.52
CA ALA A 61 26.54 -3.34 1.14
C ALA A 61 26.47 -4.67 0.37
N VAL A 62 26.30 -5.78 1.10
CA VAL A 62 25.98 -7.08 0.51
C VAL A 62 24.48 -7.27 0.54
N VAL A 63 23.87 -7.35 -0.63
CA VAL A 63 22.44 -7.51 -0.83
C VAL A 63 22.11 -8.98 -1.08
N HIS A 64 21.39 -9.60 -0.15
CA HIS A 64 20.83 -10.92 -0.33
C HIS A 64 19.49 -10.81 -1.06
N VAL A 65 19.42 -11.38 -2.25
CA VAL A 65 18.24 -11.27 -3.10
C VAL A 65 17.13 -12.22 -2.65
N GLY A 66 17.46 -13.48 -2.30
CA GLY A 66 16.47 -14.47 -1.92
C GLY A 66 15.38 -14.64 -2.99
N ASP A 67 14.13 -14.59 -2.57
CA ASP A 67 12.95 -14.67 -3.44
C ASP A 67 12.47 -13.29 -3.94
N ALA A 68 13.22 -12.22 -3.70
CA ALA A 68 12.84 -10.89 -4.13
C ALA A 68 12.77 -10.79 -5.65
N PRO A 69 11.77 -10.08 -6.22
CA PRO A 69 11.71 -9.81 -7.64
C PRO A 69 12.97 -9.09 -8.14
N VAL A 70 13.52 -9.55 -9.26
CA VAL A 70 14.62 -8.89 -9.96
C VAL A 70 14.10 -8.38 -11.29
N VAL A 71 14.08 -7.07 -11.46
CA VAL A 71 13.38 -6.39 -12.55
C VAL A 71 14.38 -5.72 -13.49
N ASP A 72 14.22 -5.97 -14.77
CA ASP A 72 14.86 -5.21 -15.85
C ASP A 72 14.13 -3.88 -16.02
N ALA A 73 14.79 -2.76 -15.71
CA ALA A 73 14.16 -1.45 -15.76
C ALA A 73 13.75 -0.99 -17.16
N ALA A 74 14.43 -1.47 -18.19
CA ALA A 74 14.12 -1.09 -19.57
C ALA A 74 12.81 -1.73 -20.06
N THR A 75 12.51 -2.93 -19.58
CA THR A 75 11.37 -3.72 -20.06
C THR A 75 10.26 -3.89 -19.03
N GLY A 76 10.59 -3.86 -17.74
CA GLY A 76 9.69 -4.24 -16.64
C GLY A 76 9.51 -5.75 -16.49
N LEU A 77 10.33 -6.55 -17.15
CA LEU A 77 10.33 -8.02 -17.11
C LEU A 77 11.39 -8.56 -16.12
N PRO A 78 11.36 -9.86 -15.79
CA PRO A 78 12.40 -10.44 -14.96
C PRO A 78 13.80 -10.28 -15.56
N LEU A 79 14.74 -9.87 -14.71
CA LEU A 79 16.16 -9.84 -15.03
C LEU A 79 16.81 -11.10 -14.46
N ASP A 80 17.51 -11.84 -15.32
CA ASP A 80 18.30 -12.98 -14.88
C ASP A 80 19.58 -12.50 -14.16
N LEU A 81 19.72 -12.78 -12.89
CA LEU A 81 20.90 -12.44 -12.10
C LEU A 81 22.19 -13.05 -12.66
N ALA A 82 22.12 -14.19 -13.35
CA ALA A 82 23.27 -14.78 -14.00
C ALA A 82 23.81 -13.93 -15.18
N SER A 83 23.00 -13.01 -15.69
CA SER A 83 23.40 -12.06 -16.73
C SER A 83 24.11 -10.83 -16.20
N VAL A 84 24.00 -10.55 -14.90
CA VAL A 84 24.58 -9.39 -14.23
C VAL A 84 26.08 -9.58 -14.09
N LYS A 85 26.84 -8.54 -14.45
CA LYS A 85 28.30 -8.55 -14.48
C LYS A 85 28.88 -7.56 -13.50
N GLU A 86 30.14 -7.77 -13.15
CA GLU A 86 30.92 -6.78 -12.43
C GLU A 86 30.91 -5.43 -13.17
N GLY A 87 30.65 -4.35 -12.41
CA GLY A 87 30.53 -3.01 -12.92
C GLY A 87 29.12 -2.58 -13.34
N ASP A 88 28.18 -3.52 -13.50
CA ASP A 88 26.77 -3.18 -13.74
C ASP A 88 26.20 -2.43 -12.52
N VAL A 89 25.35 -1.44 -12.77
CA VAL A 89 24.69 -0.68 -11.71
C VAL A 89 23.37 -1.32 -11.37
N LEU A 90 23.19 -1.66 -10.09
CA LEU A 90 21.94 -2.17 -9.56
C LEU A 90 21.39 -1.24 -8.48
N TYR A 91 20.08 -1.28 -8.35
CA TYR A 91 19.33 -0.64 -7.28
C TYR A 91 18.56 -1.72 -6.52
N ALA A 92 18.57 -1.64 -5.19
CA ALA A 92 17.79 -2.56 -4.37
C ALA A 92 17.01 -1.76 -3.32
N TRP A 93 15.76 -2.10 -3.09
CA TRP A 93 15.03 -1.65 -1.92
C TRP A 93 15.03 -2.75 -0.89
N ILE A 94 15.42 -2.41 0.31
CA ILE A 94 15.65 -3.33 1.41
C ILE A 94 14.73 -3.00 2.58
N GLY A 95 14.50 -3.96 3.46
CA GLY A 95 13.91 -3.69 4.76
C GLY A 95 14.84 -2.84 5.63
N PRO A 96 14.34 -2.28 6.74
CA PRO A 96 15.10 -1.36 7.59
C PRO A 96 16.22 -2.05 8.39
N ALA A 97 16.28 -3.38 8.38
CA ALA A 97 17.26 -4.15 9.13
C ALA A 97 18.54 -4.41 8.31
N ALA A 98 19.69 -4.05 8.87
CA ALA A 98 21.00 -4.39 8.35
C ALA A 98 21.83 -5.07 9.45
N THR A 99 22.75 -5.96 9.06
CA THR A 99 23.70 -6.54 10.00
C THR A 99 24.76 -5.51 10.40
N MET A 100 25.35 -5.71 11.57
CA MET A 100 26.48 -4.88 12.04
C MET A 100 27.84 -5.35 11.51
N SER A 101 27.87 -6.13 10.42
CA SER A 101 29.08 -6.55 9.72
C SER A 101 29.65 -5.44 8.84
N LEU A 102 30.89 -5.59 8.39
CA LEU A 102 31.55 -4.74 7.40
C LEU A 102 32.00 -5.59 6.22
N PRO A 103 31.41 -5.45 5.03
CA PRO A 103 30.24 -4.57 4.74
C PRO A 103 28.96 -5.07 5.42
N PRO A 104 27.96 -4.17 5.66
CA PRO A 104 26.65 -4.55 6.14
C PRO A 104 25.96 -5.49 5.17
N GLN A 105 25.21 -6.46 5.71
CA GLN A 105 24.40 -7.39 4.91
C GLN A 105 22.93 -7.04 5.08
N VAL A 106 22.22 -6.97 3.95
CA VAL A 106 20.82 -6.55 3.87
C VAL A 106 20.02 -7.48 2.98
N PHE A 107 18.70 -7.51 3.15
CA PHE A 107 17.81 -8.37 2.38
C PHE A 107 16.93 -7.53 1.46
N ALA A 108 16.94 -7.87 0.17
CA ALA A 108 16.16 -7.16 -0.83
C ALA A 108 14.66 -7.47 -0.72
N LYS A 109 13.85 -6.45 -0.94
CA LYS A 109 12.41 -6.54 -1.27
C LYS A 109 12.21 -6.56 -2.78
N VAL A 110 13.04 -5.82 -3.51
CA VAL A 110 13.12 -5.80 -4.97
C VAL A 110 14.53 -5.39 -5.39
N VAL A 111 14.99 -5.93 -6.51
CA VAL A 111 16.24 -5.52 -7.17
C VAL A 111 15.91 -5.05 -8.58
N VAL A 112 16.54 -3.97 -9.03
CA VAL A 112 16.35 -3.37 -10.36
C VAL A 112 17.71 -3.19 -11.03
N GLY A 113 17.81 -3.69 -12.26
CA GLY A 113 18.98 -3.50 -13.11
C GLY A 113 18.61 -3.00 -14.49
N ASN A 114 19.60 -2.85 -15.37
CA ASN A 114 19.43 -2.41 -16.74
C ASN A 114 18.68 -1.07 -16.89
N VAL A 115 18.95 -0.13 -15.97
CA VAL A 115 18.39 1.23 -16.07
C VAL A 115 19.00 1.90 -17.28
N PRO A 116 18.21 2.36 -18.29
CA PRO A 116 18.74 3.09 -19.43
C PRO A 116 19.49 4.35 -19.00
N ALA A 117 20.57 4.69 -19.71
CA ALA A 117 21.45 5.80 -19.34
C ALA A 117 20.74 7.19 -19.33
N ASP A 118 19.66 7.32 -20.07
CA ASP A 118 18.83 8.52 -20.19
C ASP A 118 17.57 8.47 -19.32
N ALA A 119 17.38 7.41 -18.52
CA ALA A 119 16.23 7.23 -17.65
C ALA A 119 16.62 7.30 -16.16
N LYS A 120 15.64 7.64 -15.33
CA LYS A 120 15.75 7.49 -13.88
C LYS A 120 15.53 6.03 -13.50
N ALA A 121 16.19 5.57 -12.43
CA ALA A 121 15.84 4.29 -11.85
C ALA A 121 14.39 4.32 -11.37
N PRO A 122 13.61 3.26 -11.63
CA PRO A 122 12.26 3.13 -11.06
C PRO A 122 12.30 3.21 -9.54
N GLU A 123 11.25 3.71 -8.92
CA GLU A 123 11.12 3.83 -7.48
C GLU A 123 10.14 2.79 -6.93
N TYR A 124 10.49 2.18 -5.80
CA TYR A 124 9.65 1.18 -5.13
C TYR A 124 8.87 1.83 -3.99
N TYR A 125 7.58 1.48 -3.91
CA TYR A 125 6.68 1.96 -2.87
C TYR A 125 5.90 0.82 -2.24
N GLU A 126 5.69 0.92 -0.93
CA GLU A 126 4.71 0.14 -0.17
C GLU A 126 3.55 1.07 0.18
N LEU A 127 2.40 0.81 -0.41
CA LEU A 127 1.27 1.72 -0.32
C LEU A 127 0.51 1.52 0.99
N THR A 128 0.20 2.62 1.67
CA THR A 128 -0.61 2.63 2.89
C THR A 128 -2.10 2.84 2.60
N SER A 129 -2.43 3.39 1.41
CA SER A 129 -3.82 3.51 0.95
C SER A 129 -4.04 2.83 -0.39
N GLY A 130 -5.29 2.47 -0.70
CA GLY A 130 -5.73 2.20 -2.08
C GLY A 130 -5.85 3.50 -2.87
N GLY A 131 -5.91 3.38 -4.20
CA GLY A 131 -6.09 4.55 -5.07
C GLY A 131 -7.42 5.26 -4.85
N TRP A 132 -7.39 6.58 -4.79
CA TRP A 132 -8.57 7.42 -4.72
C TRP A 132 -8.47 8.55 -5.74
N LYS A 133 -9.61 8.99 -6.27
CA LYS A 133 -9.64 10.14 -7.17
C LYS A 133 -9.60 11.42 -6.36
N ASP A 134 -8.81 12.39 -6.81
CA ASP A 134 -8.84 13.73 -6.23
C ASP A 134 -10.27 14.32 -6.40
N PRO A 135 -10.94 14.70 -5.30
CA PRO A 135 -12.25 15.35 -5.36
C PRO A 135 -12.25 16.65 -6.17
N ALA A 136 -11.09 17.28 -6.34
CA ALA A 136 -10.93 18.47 -7.17
C ALA A 136 -11.01 18.19 -8.69
N GLY A 137 -11.09 16.93 -9.11
CA GLY A 137 -11.38 16.55 -10.50
C GLY A 137 -10.16 16.48 -11.41
N GLY A 138 -9.07 15.86 -10.96
CA GLY A 138 -7.90 15.55 -11.79
C GLY A 138 -8.04 14.25 -12.59
N ASP A 139 -7.25 14.11 -13.65
CA ASP A 139 -7.07 12.87 -14.41
C ASP A 139 -6.00 11.96 -13.77
N GLU A 140 -6.01 11.88 -12.44
CA GLU A 140 -5.03 11.15 -11.64
C GLU A 140 -5.71 10.29 -10.57
N ILE A 141 -5.04 9.21 -10.19
CA ILE A 141 -5.32 8.44 -8.98
C ILE A 141 -4.20 8.74 -7.98
N VAL A 142 -4.57 9.04 -6.75
CA VAL A 142 -3.63 9.31 -5.66
C VAL A 142 -3.54 8.10 -4.75
N PHE A 143 -2.32 7.73 -4.38
CA PHE A 143 -2.00 6.71 -3.39
C PHE A 143 -1.19 7.33 -2.27
N SER A 144 -1.32 6.83 -1.05
CA SER A 144 -0.45 7.26 0.03
C SER A 144 0.62 6.19 0.33
N TYR A 145 1.79 6.66 0.75
CA TYR A 145 2.90 5.84 1.21
C TYR A 145 3.61 6.53 2.38
N ARG A 146 4.57 5.88 3.02
CA ARG A 146 5.42 6.50 4.05
C ARG A 146 6.79 6.83 3.48
N ASP A 147 7.27 8.04 3.75
CA ASP A 147 8.65 8.45 3.45
C ASP A 147 9.66 7.88 4.47
N ALA A 148 10.95 8.15 4.28
CA ALA A 148 12.02 7.66 5.14
C ALA A 148 11.88 8.10 6.62
N ASP A 149 11.18 9.20 6.87
CA ASP A 149 10.91 9.71 8.22
C ASP A 149 9.61 9.14 8.82
N GLY A 150 8.89 8.29 8.06
CA GLY A 150 7.61 7.69 8.44
C GLY A 150 6.40 8.60 8.24
N ASN A 151 6.56 9.77 7.60
CA ASN A 151 5.45 10.65 7.30
C ASN A 151 4.64 10.14 6.11
N SER A 152 3.32 10.35 6.15
CA SER A 152 2.46 10.04 5.00
C SER A 152 2.74 11.02 3.85
N GLN A 153 2.94 10.47 2.67
CA GLN A 153 3.15 11.20 1.42
C GLN A 153 2.19 10.68 0.37
N ASP A 154 1.90 11.51 -0.62
CA ASP A 154 1.01 11.16 -1.72
C ASP A 154 1.80 10.89 -3.01
N LEU A 155 1.39 9.85 -3.73
CA LEU A 155 1.87 9.48 -5.05
C LEU A 155 0.73 9.65 -6.05
N SER A 156 0.80 10.68 -6.86
CA SER A 156 -0.15 10.90 -7.97
C SER A 156 0.26 10.09 -9.19
N VAL A 157 -0.68 9.33 -9.73
CA VAL A 157 -0.50 8.49 -10.92
C VAL A 157 -1.54 8.89 -11.97
N PRO A 158 -1.12 9.38 -13.15
CA PRO A 158 -2.02 9.71 -14.25
C PRO A 158 -2.85 8.49 -14.68
N LEU A 159 -4.11 8.73 -15.08
CA LEU A 159 -5.01 7.65 -15.51
C LEU A 159 -4.54 6.93 -16.78
N ASP A 160 -3.69 7.57 -17.57
CA ASP A 160 -3.09 7.03 -18.80
C ASP A 160 -1.73 6.34 -18.56
N ALA A 161 -1.24 6.29 -17.32
CA ALA A 161 -0.04 5.54 -16.98
C ALA A 161 -0.21 4.05 -17.31
N GLU A 162 0.84 3.43 -17.85
CA GLU A 162 0.86 1.99 -18.09
C GLU A 162 0.83 1.23 -16.76
N VAL A 163 -0.13 0.31 -16.58
CA VAL A 163 -0.22 -0.54 -15.39
C VAL A 163 -0.04 -2.00 -15.80
N THR A 164 0.97 -2.65 -15.23
CA THR A 164 1.29 -4.05 -15.52
C THR A 164 1.42 -4.86 -14.22
N PRO A 165 0.84 -6.08 -14.16
CA PRO A 165 1.06 -6.98 -13.05
C PRO A 165 2.39 -7.73 -13.22
N TRP A 166 3.09 -7.99 -12.10
CA TRP A 166 4.28 -8.83 -12.10
C TRP A 166 3.93 -10.29 -12.29
N LEU A 167 4.40 -10.89 -13.40
CA LEU A 167 4.34 -12.32 -13.72
C LEU A 167 2.94 -12.96 -13.66
N THR A 168 1.88 -12.17 -13.73
CA THR A 168 0.51 -12.70 -13.80
C THR A 168 -0.15 -12.30 -15.12
N ARG A 169 -1.23 -13.03 -15.49
CA ARG A 169 -2.04 -12.69 -16.66
C ARG A 169 -3.28 -11.86 -16.30
N GLN A 170 -3.36 -11.40 -15.07
CA GLN A 170 -4.48 -10.56 -14.65
C GLN A 170 -4.39 -9.19 -15.31
N ILE A 171 -5.53 -8.66 -15.71
CA ILE A 171 -5.63 -7.25 -16.08
C ILE A 171 -5.82 -6.48 -14.79
N ILE A 172 -4.85 -5.62 -14.46
CA ILE A 172 -4.89 -4.75 -13.28
C ILE A 172 -5.06 -3.31 -13.76
N ARG A 173 -5.92 -2.58 -13.08
CA ARG A 173 -6.10 -1.13 -13.25
C ARG A 173 -5.63 -0.42 -11.98
N LEU A 174 -5.43 0.89 -12.07
CA LEU A 174 -5.03 1.71 -10.91
C LEU A 174 -6.03 1.58 -9.74
N ASP A 175 -7.33 1.50 -10.04
CA ASP A 175 -8.38 1.35 -9.03
C ASP A 175 -8.45 -0.05 -8.39
N ASP A 176 -7.71 -1.03 -8.92
CA ASP A 176 -7.58 -2.37 -8.32
C ASP A 176 -6.43 -2.45 -7.30
N ILE A 177 -5.53 -1.46 -7.26
CA ILE A 177 -4.39 -1.43 -6.34
C ILE A 177 -4.87 -1.18 -4.92
N ARG A 178 -4.39 -1.98 -3.95
CA ARG A 178 -4.88 -2.06 -2.58
C ARG A 178 -3.93 -1.41 -1.57
N PRO A 179 -4.40 -1.02 -0.37
CA PRO A 179 -3.51 -0.76 0.75
C PRO A 179 -2.60 -1.96 1.00
N GLY A 180 -1.31 -1.73 1.26
CA GLY A 180 -0.31 -2.78 1.42
C GLY A 180 0.25 -3.33 0.10
N SER A 181 -0.25 -2.89 -1.06
CA SER A 181 0.35 -3.25 -2.35
C SER A 181 1.77 -2.72 -2.46
N GLN A 182 2.62 -3.53 -3.07
CA GLN A 182 4.00 -3.17 -3.42
C GLN A 182 4.04 -2.87 -4.91
N ILE A 183 4.60 -1.73 -5.27
CA ILE A 183 4.67 -1.28 -6.64
C ILE A 183 6.06 -0.75 -7.00
N LEU A 184 6.41 -0.86 -8.26
CA LEU A 184 7.58 -0.20 -8.84
C LEU A 184 7.09 0.81 -9.87
N VAL A 185 7.62 2.03 -9.82
CA VAL A 185 7.10 3.18 -10.56
C VAL A 185 8.19 3.80 -11.42
N TRP A 186 7.93 3.95 -12.70
CA TRP A 186 8.77 4.70 -13.63
C TRP A 186 8.27 6.13 -13.74
N LYS A 187 9.20 7.07 -13.71
CA LYS A 187 8.93 8.50 -13.85
C LYS A 187 9.70 9.07 -15.04
N ASP A 188 9.09 10.00 -15.73
CA ASP A 188 9.76 10.74 -16.80
C ASP A 188 10.76 11.79 -16.25
N ALA A 189 11.33 12.58 -17.14
CA ALA A 189 12.26 13.65 -16.78
C ALA A 189 11.62 14.77 -15.93
N LYS A 190 10.27 14.87 -15.93
CA LYS A 190 9.48 15.86 -15.17
C LYS A 190 8.91 15.31 -13.89
N ASP A 191 9.33 14.10 -13.46
CA ASP A 191 8.80 13.35 -12.33
C ASP A 191 7.35 12.86 -12.47
N ALA A 192 6.75 12.94 -13.66
CA ALA A 192 5.44 12.36 -13.91
C ALA A 192 5.53 10.84 -14.02
N VAL A 193 4.62 10.14 -13.36
CA VAL A 193 4.53 8.66 -13.43
C VAL A 193 4.07 8.26 -14.83
N THR A 194 4.81 7.35 -15.46
CA THR A 194 4.51 6.83 -16.80
C THR A 194 4.14 5.35 -16.79
N LYS A 195 4.66 4.61 -15.82
CA LYS A 195 4.41 3.16 -15.70
C LYS A 195 4.40 2.73 -14.24
N VAL A 196 3.52 1.80 -13.92
CA VAL A 196 3.40 1.14 -12.61
C VAL A 196 3.45 -0.37 -12.80
N LEU A 197 4.40 -1.02 -12.17
CA LEU A 197 4.47 -2.47 -12.07
C LEU A 197 3.95 -2.87 -10.69
N VAL A 198 2.92 -3.70 -10.65
CA VAL A 198 2.26 -4.12 -9.41
C VAL A 198 2.71 -5.53 -9.06
N PHE A 199 3.37 -5.69 -7.91
CA PHE A 199 3.79 -6.99 -7.41
C PHE A 199 2.60 -7.82 -6.88
N PRO A 200 2.71 -9.16 -6.81
CA PRO A 200 1.65 -10.00 -6.30
C PRO A 200 1.19 -9.56 -4.92
N TYR A 201 -0.12 -9.51 -4.74
CA TYR A 201 -0.76 -9.06 -3.52
C TYR A 201 -1.55 -10.21 -2.87
N ALA A 202 -1.39 -10.37 -1.56
CA ALA A 202 -2.14 -11.37 -0.81
C ALA A 202 -3.50 -10.80 -0.39
N TYR A 203 -4.58 -11.21 -1.05
CA TYR A 203 -5.93 -10.90 -0.61
C TYR A 203 -6.30 -11.70 0.65
N GLN A 204 -7.11 -11.09 1.52
CA GLN A 204 -7.75 -11.77 2.65
C GLN A 204 -8.74 -12.84 2.18
N GLY A 205 -9.25 -12.67 0.97
CA GLY A 205 -10.17 -13.61 0.37
C GLY A 205 -10.73 -13.09 -0.95
N PHE A 206 -11.82 -13.68 -1.40
CA PHE A 206 -12.53 -13.25 -2.60
C PHE A 206 -14.03 -13.08 -2.34
N ALA A 207 -14.66 -12.22 -3.11
CA ALA A 207 -16.09 -12.04 -3.15
C ALA A 207 -16.57 -12.13 -4.60
N ALA A 208 -17.55 -12.97 -4.86
CA ALA A 208 -18.20 -13.10 -6.14
C ALA A 208 -19.67 -12.71 -6.03
N TRP A 209 -20.18 -11.92 -6.97
CA TRP A 209 -21.57 -11.44 -6.97
C TRP A 209 -22.21 -11.62 -8.33
N SER A 210 -23.47 -12.06 -8.36
CA SER A 210 -24.24 -12.20 -9.59
C SER A 210 -25.17 -11.02 -9.83
N THR A 211 -25.70 -10.95 -11.04
CA THR A 211 -26.71 -9.93 -11.44
C THR A 211 -28.01 -9.99 -10.64
N THR A 212 -28.26 -11.10 -9.94
CA THR A 212 -29.40 -11.27 -9.03
C THR A 212 -29.14 -10.74 -7.64
N ALA A 213 -28.01 -10.07 -7.41
CA ALA A 213 -27.53 -9.57 -6.12
C ALA A 213 -27.30 -10.66 -5.07
N MET A 214 -27.13 -11.90 -5.50
CA MET A 214 -26.68 -13.01 -4.67
C MET A 214 -25.16 -13.12 -4.72
N GLY A 215 -24.53 -13.46 -3.60
CA GLY A 215 -23.10 -13.47 -3.50
C GLY A 215 -22.51 -14.59 -2.68
N VAL A 216 -21.21 -14.78 -2.86
CA VAL A 216 -20.37 -15.73 -2.14
C VAL A 216 -19.12 -14.98 -1.65
N VAL A 217 -18.73 -15.19 -0.41
CA VAL A 217 -17.47 -14.72 0.15
C VAL A 217 -16.70 -15.92 0.67
N ASN A 218 -15.47 -16.09 0.18
CA ASN A 218 -14.59 -17.22 0.54
C ASN A 218 -15.24 -18.61 0.41
N GLY A 219 -16.15 -18.76 -0.55
CA GLY A 219 -16.89 -20.01 -0.79
C GLY A 219 -18.20 -20.15 -0.01
N GLU A 220 -18.51 -19.24 0.89
CA GLU A 220 -19.75 -19.23 1.67
C GLU A 220 -20.80 -18.30 1.07
N ALA A 221 -22.04 -18.78 0.95
CA ALA A 221 -23.14 -17.98 0.43
C ALA A 221 -23.53 -16.87 1.42
N VAL A 222 -23.57 -15.63 0.93
CA VAL A 222 -24.02 -14.48 1.70
C VAL A 222 -25.55 -14.41 1.66
N GLN A 223 -26.20 -14.53 2.81
CA GLN A 223 -27.64 -14.58 2.92
C GLN A 223 -28.32 -13.22 2.71
N THR A 224 -27.63 -12.13 3.01
CA THR A 224 -28.15 -10.78 2.80
C THR A 224 -27.88 -10.36 1.37
N PRO A 225 -28.93 -10.12 0.57
CA PRO A 225 -28.72 -9.73 -0.83
C PRO A 225 -28.07 -8.36 -0.94
N GLY A 226 -27.19 -8.21 -1.93
CA GLY A 226 -26.74 -6.92 -2.38
C GLY A 226 -27.80 -6.23 -3.26
N LYS A 227 -27.42 -5.13 -3.89
CA LYS A 227 -28.24 -4.39 -4.84
C LYS A 227 -27.46 -4.15 -6.11
N VAL A 228 -28.14 -4.21 -7.23
CA VAL A 228 -27.58 -3.83 -8.52
C VAL A 228 -28.26 -2.54 -8.94
N LEU A 229 -27.48 -1.48 -9.06
CA LEU A 229 -27.96 -0.21 -9.58
C LEU A 229 -27.55 -0.10 -11.06
N PRO A 230 -28.48 0.35 -11.93
CA PRO A 230 -28.14 0.64 -13.32
C PRO A 230 -27.17 1.83 -13.35
N GLY A 231 -26.08 1.70 -14.08
CA GLY A 231 -25.19 2.77 -14.43
C GLY A 231 -25.48 3.32 -15.83
N GLU A 232 -24.61 4.19 -16.31
CA GLU A 232 -24.71 4.66 -17.70
C GLU A 232 -24.29 3.55 -18.68
N GLY A 233 -25.07 3.35 -19.73
CA GLY A 233 -24.86 2.28 -20.72
C GLY A 233 -25.13 0.88 -20.13
N ASN A 234 -24.15 -0.02 -20.24
CA ASN A 234 -24.21 -1.38 -19.69
C ASN A 234 -23.51 -1.53 -18.35
N GLU A 235 -23.04 -0.44 -17.76
CA GLU A 235 -22.37 -0.49 -16.46
C GLU A 235 -23.38 -0.80 -15.35
N LYS A 236 -22.94 -1.62 -14.39
CA LYS A 236 -23.70 -1.97 -13.20
C LYS A 236 -22.90 -1.58 -11.97
N THR A 237 -23.55 -0.93 -11.03
CA THR A 237 -22.96 -0.67 -9.71
C THR A 237 -23.57 -1.63 -8.71
N TYR A 238 -22.73 -2.48 -8.13
CA TYR A 238 -23.14 -3.34 -7.04
C TYR A 238 -23.00 -2.59 -5.72
N LEU A 239 -24.06 -2.60 -4.91
CA LEU A 239 -24.03 -2.20 -3.51
C LEU A 239 -24.08 -3.45 -2.64
N LEU A 240 -23.06 -3.69 -1.84
CA LEU A 240 -22.93 -4.89 -1.04
C LEU A 240 -23.15 -4.61 0.45
N PRO A 241 -23.78 -5.56 1.19
CA PRO A 241 -24.08 -5.39 2.60
C PRO A 241 -22.82 -5.49 3.45
N ILE A 242 -22.44 -4.40 4.14
CA ILE A 242 -21.19 -4.31 4.90
C ILE A 242 -21.06 -5.45 5.90
N ARG A 243 -22.04 -5.64 6.81
CA ARG A 243 -21.98 -6.65 7.86
C ARG A 243 -21.82 -8.06 7.30
N ALA A 244 -22.69 -8.43 6.38
CA ALA A 244 -22.70 -9.80 5.85
C ALA A 244 -21.42 -10.15 5.10
N MET A 245 -20.85 -9.18 4.35
CA MET A 245 -19.58 -9.33 3.67
C MET A 245 -18.41 -9.45 4.63
N ALA A 246 -18.35 -8.53 5.61
CA ALA A 246 -17.27 -8.46 6.57
C ALA A 246 -17.23 -9.71 7.46
N GLU A 247 -18.38 -10.12 8.02
CA GLU A 247 -18.47 -11.32 8.87
C GLU A 247 -18.11 -12.59 8.10
N ALA A 248 -18.55 -12.74 6.84
CA ALA A 248 -18.16 -13.87 5.98
C ALA A 248 -16.66 -13.88 5.63
N ALA A 249 -16.02 -12.73 5.68
CA ALA A 249 -14.58 -12.60 5.47
C ALA A 249 -13.75 -12.67 6.77
N GLY A 250 -14.40 -12.93 7.92
CA GLY A 250 -13.73 -13.11 9.20
C GLY A 250 -13.50 -11.82 10.00
N TYR A 251 -14.15 -10.72 9.62
CA TYR A 251 -14.13 -9.47 10.36
C TYR A 251 -15.27 -9.40 11.39
N GLU A 252 -15.11 -8.54 12.38
CA GLU A 252 -16.15 -8.19 13.34
C GLU A 252 -16.84 -6.89 12.94
N VAL A 253 -18.17 -6.80 13.10
CA VAL A 253 -18.94 -5.60 12.79
C VAL A 253 -19.82 -5.17 13.94
N ARG A 254 -19.61 -3.96 14.42
CA ARG A 254 -20.46 -3.30 15.40
C ARG A 254 -21.10 -2.04 14.81
N TRP A 255 -22.18 -1.61 15.41
CA TRP A 255 -22.81 -0.34 15.10
C TRP A 255 -22.41 0.71 16.12
N ASP A 256 -22.04 1.87 15.64
CA ASP A 256 -21.78 3.06 16.44
C ASP A 256 -22.68 4.21 15.95
N LYS A 257 -23.26 4.98 16.89
CA LYS A 257 -24.23 6.04 16.57
C LYS A 257 -23.60 7.19 15.76
N ASP A 258 -22.32 7.46 15.98
CA ASP A 258 -21.60 8.59 15.38
C ASP A 258 -20.79 8.16 14.14
N LEU A 259 -20.25 6.92 14.12
CA LEU A 259 -19.41 6.38 13.06
C LEU A 259 -20.15 5.45 12.08
N GLY A 260 -21.36 4.99 12.43
CA GLY A 260 -22.11 4.04 11.63
C GLY A 260 -21.64 2.60 11.81
N ALA A 261 -21.48 1.86 10.72
CA ALA A 261 -20.92 0.51 10.75
C ALA A 261 -19.41 0.59 10.98
N VAL A 262 -18.92 0.01 12.07
CA VAL A 262 -17.49 -0.08 12.41
C VAL A 262 -17.04 -1.52 12.20
N VAL A 263 -16.06 -1.72 11.34
CA VAL A 263 -15.49 -3.01 10.97
C VAL A 263 -14.10 -3.15 11.59
N SER A 264 -13.82 -4.28 12.23
CA SER A 264 -12.54 -4.57 12.88
C SER A 264 -12.04 -5.97 12.57
N LEU A 265 -10.73 -6.15 12.68
CA LEU A 265 -10.04 -7.43 12.54
C LEU A 265 -9.05 -7.56 13.69
N GLY A 266 -9.14 -8.65 14.46
CA GLY A 266 -8.25 -8.86 15.60
C GLY A 266 -8.35 -7.78 16.68
N GLY A 267 -9.49 -7.08 16.77
CA GLY A 267 -9.74 -5.99 17.72
C GLY A 267 -9.35 -4.60 17.21
N GLU A 268 -8.65 -4.49 16.09
CA GLU A 268 -8.29 -3.22 15.48
C GLU A 268 -9.33 -2.77 14.45
N THR A 269 -9.67 -1.47 14.47
CA THR A 269 -10.60 -0.91 13.50
C THR A 269 -9.94 -0.83 12.13
N VAL A 270 -10.57 -1.45 11.13
CA VAL A 270 -10.14 -1.40 9.73
C VAL A 270 -10.78 -0.22 9.01
N PHE A 271 -12.08 -0.04 9.19
CA PHE A 271 -12.78 1.15 8.71
C PHE A 271 -14.10 1.37 9.44
N SER A 272 -14.67 2.57 9.29
CA SER A 272 -16.05 2.83 9.61
C SER A 272 -16.78 3.54 8.46
N ALA A 273 -18.08 3.27 8.32
CA ALA A 273 -18.92 3.79 7.25
C ALA A 273 -20.24 4.33 7.80
N LYS A 274 -20.41 5.65 7.70
CA LYS A 274 -21.62 6.34 8.17
C LYS A 274 -22.62 6.45 7.03
N PRO A 275 -23.91 6.12 7.25
CA PRO A 275 -24.93 6.34 6.23
C PRO A 275 -24.99 7.77 5.71
N GLY A 276 -25.04 7.94 4.41
CA GLY A 276 -25.06 9.22 3.72
C GLY A 276 -23.69 9.87 3.52
N ALA A 277 -22.62 9.31 4.08
CA ALA A 277 -21.27 9.83 3.86
C ALA A 277 -20.69 9.35 2.52
N GLU A 278 -19.95 10.23 1.88
CA GLU A 278 -19.20 9.96 0.63
C GLU A 278 -17.75 9.52 0.92
N VAL A 279 -17.45 9.29 2.19
CA VAL A 279 -16.15 8.82 2.67
C VAL A 279 -16.35 7.69 3.69
N ILE A 280 -15.37 6.81 3.79
CA ILE A 280 -15.16 5.91 4.94
C ILE A 280 -14.00 6.42 5.76
N GLN A 281 -14.05 6.21 7.08
CA GLN A 281 -12.93 6.52 7.97
C GLN A 281 -12.05 5.28 8.07
N THR A 282 -10.76 5.45 7.82
CA THR A 282 -9.74 4.40 7.99
C THR A 282 -8.71 4.84 9.04
N PRO A 283 -7.83 3.95 9.53
CA PRO A 283 -6.73 4.35 10.41
C PRO A 283 -5.80 5.41 9.82
N ASP A 284 -5.70 5.46 8.49
CA ASP A 284 -4.85 6.41 7.76
C ASP A 284 -5.58 7.72 7.38
N GLY A 285 -6.88 7.83 7.70
CA GLY A 285 -7.69 9.01 7.42
C GLY A 285 -8.96 8.71 6.62
N GLU A 286 -9.50 9.72 5.94
CA GLU A 286 -10.70 9.60 5.13
C GLU A 286 -10.38 9.04 3.75
N ALA A 287 -11.18 8.06 3.30
CA ALA A 287 -11.11 7.53 1.94
C ALA A 287 -12.46 7.74 1.21
N GLY A 288 -12.42 8.38 0.05
CA GLY A 288 -13.60 8.59 -0.80
C GLY A 288 -14.20 7.28 -1.32
N VAL A 289 -15.52 7.23 -1.45
CA VAL A 289 -16.26 6.11 -2.02
C VAL A 289 -16.98 6.50 -3.30
N LEU A 290 -17.20 5.54 -4.20
CA LEU A 290 -17.80 5.76 -5.51
C LEU A 290 -19.25 6.29 -5.44
N SER A 291 -19.96 5.96 -4.37
CA SER A 291 -21.27 6.54 -4.04
C SER A 291 -21.47 6.50 -2.52
N PRO A 292 -22.34 7.38 -1.97
CA PRO A 292 -22.56 7.44 -0.54
C PRO A 292 -22.98 6.10 0.07
N CYS A 293 -22.54 5.87 1.33
CA CYS A 293 -23.01 4.75 2.12
C CYS A 293 -24.54 4.79 2.31
N VAL A 294 -25.22 3.69 2.02
CA VAL A 294 -26.69 3.60 2.07
C VAL A 294 -27.14 2.77 3.26
N LEU A 295 -28.11 3.29 4.05
CA LEU A 295 -28.83 2.51 5.06
C LEU A 295 -30.26 2.27 4.58
N GLU A 296 -30.63 1.03 4.39
CA GLU A 296 -31.95 0.65 3.96
C GLU A 296 -32.41 -0.64 4.66
N ASN A 297 -33.62 -0.60 5.23
CA ASN A 297 -34.21 -1.73 5.98
C ASN A 297 -33.27 -2.29 7.08
N GLY A 298 -32.48 -1.43 7.74
CA GLY A 298 -31.53 -1.82 8.77
C GLY A 298 -30.22 -2.42 8.26
N VAL A 299 -30.02 -2.49 6.95
CA VAL A 299 -28.79 -2.96 6.32
C VAL A 299 -28.00 -1.78 5.75
N THR A 300 -26.71 -1.73 6.05
CA THR A 300 -25.79 -0.73 5.54
C THR A 300 -25.02 -1.29 4.33
N TYR A 301 -25.00 -0.53 3.26
CA TYR A 301 -24.40 -0.91 1.97
C TYR A 301 -23.31 0.05 1.57
N LEU A 302 -22.28 -0.47 0.91
CA LEU A 302 -21.26 0.30 0.18
C LEU A 302 -21.13 -0.22 -1.24
N PRO A 303 -20.58 0.60 -2.16
CA PRO A 303 -20.17 0.12 -3.48
C PRO A 303 -19.21 -1.06 -3.36
N ALA A 304 -19.41 -2.06 -4.21
CA ALA A 304 -18.67 -3.32 -4.14
C ALA A 304 -17.15 -3.12 -4.19
N LYS A 305 -16.67 -2.26 -5.10
CA LYS A 305 -15.23 -1.97 -5.21
C LYS A 305 -14.67 -1.37 -3.92
N ASP A 306 -15.38 -0.42 -3.32
CA ASP A 306 -14.94 0.25 -2.10
C ASP A 306 -14.96 -0.70 -0.90
N LEU A 307 -16.05 -1.47 -0.75
CA LEU A 307 -16.16 -2.44 0.34
C LEU A 307 -15.13 -3.56 0.22
N CYS A 308 -14.97 -4.13 -0.98
CA CYS A 308 -13.98 -5.19 -1.18
C CYS A 308 -12.55 -4.67 -1.01
N ARG A 309 -12.28 -3.41 -1.41
CA ARG A 309 -11.02 -2.74 -1.13
C ARG A 309 -10.78 -2.63 0.38
N ALA A 310 -11.73 -2.11 1.12
CA ALA A 310 -11.62 -1.93 2.57
C ALA A 310 -11.49 -3.25 3.33
N LEU A 311 -12.11 -4.33 2.85
CA LEU A 311 -12.02 -5.70 3.40
C LEU A 311 -10.87 -6.52 2.81
N ASN A 312 -10.03 -5.94 1.97
CA ASN A 312 -8.96 -6.67 1.29
C ASN A 312 -9.43 -7.94 0.55
N LEU A 313 -10.57 -7.84 -0.15
CA LEU A 313 -11.13 -8.94 -0.93
C LEU A 313 -10.93 -8.71 -2.43
N PHE A 314 -10.59 -9.77 -3.16
CA PHE A 314 -10.67 -9.75 -4.63
C PHE A 314 -12.13 -9.84 -5.06
N PHE A 315 -12.61 -8.87 -5.84
CA PHE A 315 -14.01 -8.80 -6.26
C PHE A 315 -14.19 -9.34 -7.69
N VAL A 316 -15.10 -10.30 -7.83
CA VAL A 316 -15.50 -10.87 -9.12
C VAL A 316 -16.97 -10.49 -9.38
N PRO A 317 -17.21 -9.50 -10.22
CA PRO A 317 -18.59 -9.15 -10.64
C PRO A 317 -19.11 -10.18 -11.64
N ASP A 318 -20.44 -10.26 -11.74
CA ASP A 318 -21.17 -11.08 -12.73
C ASP A 318 -20.74 -12.57 -12.73
N ALA A 319 -20.42 -13.10 -11.55
CA ALA A 319 -20.19 -14.53 -11.39
C ALA A 319 -21.51 -15.29 -11.65
N GLU A 320 -21.52 -16.13 -12.68
CA GLU A 320 -22.62 -17.02 -13.05
C GLU A 320 -22.43 -18.43 -12.45
#